data_05a68a591689b844054965e48e019b3e
#
_entry.id   05a68a591689b844054965e48e019b3e
#
_cell.length_a   1.000
_cell.length_b   1.000
_cell.length_c   1.000
_cell.angle_alpha   90.00
_cell.angle_beta   90.00
_cell.angle_gamma   90.00
#
_symmetry.space_group_name_H-M   'P 1'
#
loop_
_entity.id
_entity.type
_entity.pdbx_description
1 polymer ?
#
loop_
_entity_poly.entity_id
_entity_poly.type
_entity_poly.pdbx_seq_one_letter_code
_entity_poly.pdbx_strand_id
1 'polypeptide(L)' 'MVKSVPRPWLIAYDITDPRRLRRLHAFLRKHAVPVQYSVFHFEGSAAQMGRLLQSIGER' A
#
# COMPACT_ATOMS: atom_id res chain seq x y z
N MET A 1 -13.96 19.19 14.68
CA MET A 1 -13.80 17.86 14.08
C MET A 1 -12.86 17.95 12.89
N VAL A 2 -11.86 17.09 12.86
CA VAL A 2 -10.90 17.08 11.77
C VAL A 2 -11.43 16.25 10.61
N LYS A 3 -11.48 16.83 9.42
CA LYS A 3 -11.85 16.12 8.23
C LYS A 3 -10.64 15.37 7.69
N SER A 4 -10.84 14.08 7.38
CA SER A 4 -9.83 13.32 6.66
C SER A 4 -9.80 13.77 5.21
N VAL A 5 -8.63 14.20 4.75
CA VAL A 5 -8.43 14.65 3.38
C VAL A 5 -7.61 13.59 2.63
N PRO A 6 -8.08 13.10 1.48
CA PRO A 6 -7.29 12.17 0.68
C PRO A 6 -5.98 12.82 0.22
N ARG A 7 -4.91 12.03 0.27
CA ARG A 7 -3.57 12.46 -0.15
C ARG A 7 -2.96 11.41 -1.06
N PRO A 8 -2.07 11.82 -1.96
CA PRO A 8 -1.28 10.85 -2.69
C PRO A 8 -0.18 10.27 -1.80
N TRP A 9 0.02 8.96 -1.87
CA TRP A 9 1.04 8.25 -1.11
C TRP A 9 1.82 7.38 -2.06
N LEU A 10 3.12 7.26 -1.83
CA LEU A 10 3.95 6.28 -2.51
C LEU A 10 4.31 5.20 -1.51
N ILE A 11 4.00 3.96 -1.86
CA ILE A 11 4.34 2.80 -1.05
C ILE A 11 5.49 2.10 -1.73
N ALA A 12 6.66 2.14 -1.10
CA ALA A 12 7.85 1.45 -1.57
C ALA A 12 8.23 0.35 -0.58
N TYR A 13 8.66 -0.80 -1.07
CA TYR A 13 9.02 -1.90 -0.22
C TYR A 13 10.15 -2.72 -0.84
N ASP A 14 10.87 -3.44 0.02
CA ASP A 14 11.98 -4.29 -0.36
C ASP A 14 11.74 -5.68 0.24
N ILE A 15 11.17 -6.58 -0.56
CA ILE A 15 10.86 -7.94 -0.14
C ILE A 15 11.54 -8.90 -1.11
N THR A 16 12.41 -9.75 -0.57
CA THR A 16 13.18 -10.71 -1.35
C THR A 16 12.48 -12.06 -1.51
N ASP A 17 11.53 -12.39 -0.61
CA ASP A 17 10.80 -13.66 -0.68
C ASP A 17 9.77 -13.60 -1.82
N PRO A 18 9.90 -14.43 -2.88
CA PRO A 18 8.99 -14.34 -4.02
C PRO A 18 7.53 -14.66 -3.69
N ARG A 19 7.27 -15.54 -2.74
CA ARG A 19 5.89 -15.86 -2.34
C ARG A 19 5.23 -14.69 -1.64
N ARG A 20 5.97 -14.08 -0.71
CA ARG A 20 5.50 -12.92 0.02
C ARG A 20 5.31 -11.74 -0.90
N LEU A 21 6.23 -11.53 -1.81
CA LEU A 21 6.16 -10.47 -2.80
C LEU A 21 4.90 -10.59 -3.67
N ARG A 22 4.59 -11.79 -4.16
CA ARG A 22 3.42 -12.02 -4.97
C ARG A 22 2.13 -11.77 -4.21
N ARG A 23 2.06 -12.18 -2.94
CA ARG A 23 0.89 -11.93 -2.09
C ARG A 23 0.69 -10.44 -1.87
N LEU A 24 1.78 -9.73 -1.61
CA LEU A 24 1.72 -8.29 -1.42
C LEU A 24 1.28 -7.57 -2.70
N HIS A 25 1.81 -7.97 -3.85
CA HIS A 25 1.39 -7.43 -5.14
C HIS A 25 -0.09 -7.64 -5.39
N ALA A 26 -0.59 -8.84 -5.15
CA ALA A 26 -2.01 -9.15 -5.34
C ALA A 26 -2.89 -8.30 -4.45
N PHE A 27 -2.47 -8.08 -3.21
CA PHE A 27 -3.19 -7.24 -2.27
C PHE A 27 -3.15 -5.77 -2.68
N LEU A 28 -1.98 -5.24 -2.99
CA LEU A 28 -1.82 -3.83 -3.33
C LEU A 28 -2.52 -3.45 -4.62
N ARG A 29 -2.59 -4.35 -5.59
CA ARG A 29 -3.31 -4.08 -6.84
C ARG A 29 -4.79 -3.80 -6.64
N LYS A 30 -5.36 -4.28 -5.56
CA LYS A 30 -6.78 -4.03 -5.24
C LYS A 30 -6.98 -2.65 -4.62
N HIS A 31 -5.93 -2.02 -4.11
CA HIS A 31 -6.03 -0.79 -3.35
C HIS A 31 -5.21 0.36 -3.91
N ALA A 32 -4.22 0.06 -4.74
CA ALA A 32 -3.26 1.04 -5.23
C ALA A 32 -2.89 0.77 -6.68
N VAL A 33 -2.29 1.76 -7.33
CA VAL A 33 -1.86 1.67 -8.72
C VAL A 33 -0.35 1.39 -8.76
N PRO A 34 0.09 0.34 -9.45
CA PRO A 34 1.52 0.07 -9.58
C PRO A 34 2.19 1.15 -10.45
N VAL A 35 3.28 1.72 -9.93
CA VAL A 35 4.09 2.71 -10.65
C VAL A 35 5.36 2.05 -11.16
N GLN A 36 6.02 1.29 -10.30
CA GLN A 36 7.19 0.49 -10.61
C GLN A 36 7.06 -0.86 -9.93
N TYR A 37 8.03 -1.74 -10.15
CA TYR A 37 7.97 -3.10 -9.60
C TYR A 37 7.73 -3.16 -8.10
N SER A 38 8.38 -2.29 -7.34
CA SER A 38 8.26 -2.26 -5.88
C SER A 38 7.68 -0.96 -5.35
N VAL A 39 6.96 -0.20 -6.21
CA VAL A 39 6.40 1.09 -5.82
C VAL A 39 4.95 1.16 -6.28
N PHE A 40 4.05 1.48 -5.37
CA PHE A 40 2.63 1.66 -5.65
C PHE A 40 2.19 3.06 -5.26
N HIS A 41 1.29 3.62 -6.05
CA HIS A 41 0.63 4.88 -5.75
C HIS A 41 -0.73 4.60 -5.11
N PHE A 42 -0.94 5.11 -3.92
CA PHE A 42 -2.18 4.99 -3.17
C PHE A 42 -2.75 6.37 -2.89
N GLU A 43 -4.04 6.54 -3.08
CA GLU A 43 -4.71 7.79 -2.78
C GLU A 43 -5.73 7.55 -1.67
N GLY A 44 -5.57 8.26 -0.56
CA GLY A 44 -6.46 8.10 0.58
C GLY A 44 -6.01 8.94 1.76
N SER A 45 -6.80 8.90 2.84
CA SER A 45 -6.49 9.62 4.07
C SER A 45 -5.36 8.93 4.85
N ALA A 46 -4.79 9.66 5.82
CA ALA A 46 -3.78 9.07 6.71
C ALA A 46 -4.33 7.87 7.47
N ALA A 47 -5.60 7.90 7.87
CA ALA A 47 -6.22 6.77 8.55
C ALA A 47 -6.35 5.56 7.63
N GLN A 48 -6.69 5.77 6.37
CA GLN A 48 -6.75 4.69 5.37
C GLN A 48 -5.36 4.12 5.10
N MET A 49 -4.35 4.97 4.99
CA MET A 49 -2.97 4.53 4.83
C MET A 49 -2.50 3.71 6.02
N GLY A 50 -2.85 4.12 7.24
CA GLY A 50 -2.50 3.38 8.45
C GLY A 50 -3.10 1.99 8.45
N ARG A 51 -4.36 1.86 8.04
CA ARG A 51 -5.01 0.53 7.93
C ARG A 51 -4.40 -0.33 6.85
N LEU A 52 -4.03 0.29 5.74
CA LEU A 52 -3.36 -0.42 4.64
C LEU A 52 -2.01 -0.97 5.09
N LEU A 53 -1.21 -0.15 5.78
CA LEU A 53 0.09 -0.57 6.31
C LEU A 53 -0.05 -1.69 7.32
N GLN A 54 -1.07 -1.64 8.17
CA GLN A 54 -1.34 -2.71 9.13
C GLN A 54 -1.64 -4.02 8.41
N SER A 55 -2.46 -3.98 7.37
CA SER A 55 -2.77 -5.17 6.57
C SER A 55 -1.54 -5.72 5.87
N ILE A 56 -0.66 -4.85 5.38
CA ILE A 56 0.61 -5.26 4.76
C ILE A 56 1.48 -6.00 5.79
N GLY A 57 1.54 -5.49 7.01
CA GLY A 57 2.34 -6.10 8.07
C GLY A 57 1.89 -7.49 8.47
N GLU A 58 0.61 -7.84 8.21
CA GLU A 58 0.05 -9.15 8.52
C GLU A 58 0.27 -10.21 7.44
N ARG A 59 0.86 -9.84 6.31
CA ARG A 59 0.97 -10.74 5.15
C ARG A 59 2.28 -11.54 5.12
#